data_e819efa8f00c350513b956d1f9714b42
#
_entry.id   e819efa8f00c350513b956d1f9714b42
#
_cell.length_a   1.000
_cell.length_b   1.000
_cell.length_c   1.000
_cell.angle_alpha   90.00
_cell.angle_beta   90.00
_cell.angle_gamma   90.00
#
_symmetry.space_group_name_H-M   'P 1'
#
loop_
_entity.id
_entity.type
_entity.pdbx_description
1 polymer ?
#
loop_
_entity_poly.entity_id
_entity_poly.type
_entity_poly.pdbx_seq_one_letter_code
_entity_poly.pdbx_strand_id
1 'polypeptide(L)'
;MNLAIGLSGIVLSLVGALSGIMTIIIGLRTSRKKLLVVGARYSWLVLAGMVIATFAMQRALITRDFSVKFVAEQGSSLTPPLFNVATMWSALEGSVLLWGLILAGYVVVVTVKFSGRYTDPMVAWALVVMFFVMGFFALAMVGPANPFQSFDPPVGYDGPGPNPLLQNHILVAFHPPMLYLGFVGFTVPFAFAISALITGRLGEGWLLETRRWTLFAWGFLTAGIILGAWWAYDVLGWGGYWGWDPVENASLVPWLTGTAYLHSVLVQERRGLLRVWNLSLICATFALTILGTFITRSGILASVHAFSAGNFGGWLLVFFALVVTVTVSLIFWRGDRLRSPGGIDSPLSREGAFLANNLAFAVFAFVVLLGTVFPLIVEALQGRQISVGAPYFEKMSMPIGFTLLFLMAIAP
;
A
#
# COMPACT_ATOMS: atom_id res chain seq x y z
N MET A 1 -26.38 2.04 16.97
CA MET A 1 -26.41 0.75 16.24
C MET A 1 -25.22 0.61 15.30
N ASN A 2 -24.93 1.59 14.43
CA ASN A 2 -23.80 1.54 13.46
C ASN A 2 -22.43 1.37 14.13
N LEU A 3 -22.21 2.03 15.27
CA LEU A 3 -20.98 1.87 16.09
C LEU A 3 -20.72 0.40 16.46
N ALA A 4 -21.69 -0.25 17.06
CA ALA A 4 -21.53 -1.64 17.52
C ALA A 4 -21.35 -2.61 16.35
N ILE A 5 -22.13 -2.47 15.28
CA ILE A 5 -22.02 -3.33 14.08
C ILE A 5 -20.65 -3.12 13.41
N GLY A 6 -20.22 -1.88 13.22
CA GLY A 6 -18.96 -1.58 12.58
C GLY A 6 -17.75 -2.08 13.37
N LEU A 7 -17.70 -1.80 14.67
CA LEU A 7 -16.63 -2.28 15.54
C LEU A 7 -16.60 -3.81 15.62
N SER A 8 -17.77 -4.46 15.70
CA SER A 8 -17.86 -5.93 15.66
C SER A 8 -17.31 -6.51 14.38
N GLY A 9 -17.55 -5.85 13.22
CA GLY A 9 -16.98 -6.24 11.94
C GLY A 9 -15.44 -6.17 11.93
N ILE A 10 -14.86 -5.10 12.48
CA ILE A 10 -13.38 -4.95 12.57
C ILE A 10 -12.80 -6.03 13.51
N VAL A 11 -13.41 -6.23 14.68
CA VAL A 11 -12.97 -7.27 15.64
C VAL A 11 -13.07 -8.65 15.00
N LEU A 12 -14.14 -8.95 14.27
CA LEU A 12 -14.32 -10.21 13.56
C LEU A 12 -13.19 -10.45 12.55
N SER A 13 -12.80 -9.40 11.81
CA SER A 13 -11.70 -9.46 10.86
C SER A 13 -10.37 -9.68 11.57
N LEU A 14 -10.11 -8.99 12.68
CA LEU A 14 -8.90 -9.18 13.50
C LEU A 14 -8.80 -10.62 14.01
N VAL A 15 -9.87 -11.14 14.61
CA VAL A 15 -9.94 -12.52 15.10
C VAL A 15 -9.72 -13.51 13.96
N GLY A 16 -10.33 -13.27 12.78
CA GLY A 16 -10.13 -14.07 11.58
C GLY A 16 -8.67 -14.10 11.14
N ALA A 17 -8.00 -12.94 11.08
CA ALA A 17 -6.60 -12.84 10.70
C ALA A 17 -5.68 -13.58 11.68
N LEU A 18 -5.83 -13.36 13.00
CA LEU A 18 -5.03 -14.01 14.03
C LEU A 18 -5.27 -15.53 14.06
N SER A 19 -6.53 -15.97 13.96
CA SER A 19 -6.87 -17.38 13.89
C SER A 19 -6.30 -18.05 12.63
N GLY A 20 -6.32 -17.35 11.48
CA GLY A 20 -5.71 -17.80 10.23
C GLY A 20 -4.21 -18.03 10.40
N ILE A 21 -3.49 -17.04 10.95
CA ILE A 21 -2.04 -17.14 11.24
C ILE A 21 -1.75 -18.35 12.12
N MET A 22 -2.40 -18.42 13.29
CA MET A 22 -2.14 -19.48 14.27
C MET A 22 -2.41 -20.86 13.69
N THR A 23 -3.56 -21.04 13.02
CA THR A 23 -3.98 -22.32 12.46
C THR A 23 -3.05 -22.78 11.35
N ILE A 24 -2.62 -21.87 10.46
CA ILE A 24 -1.67 -22.21 9.37
C ILE A 24 -0.31 -22.57 9.96
N ILE A 25 0.23 -21.78 10.92
CA ILE A 25 1.53 -22.06 11.54
C ILE A 25 1.51 -23.42 12.26
N ILE A 26 0.46 -23.72 13.02
CA ILE A 26 0.31 -25.04 13.67
C ILE A 26 0.22 -26.13 12.61
N GLY A 27 -0.55 -25.92 11.53
CA GLY A 27 -0.67 -26.85 10.43
C GLY A 27 0.66 -27.17 9.74
N LEU A 28 1.50 -26.14 9.51
CA LEU A 28 2.85 -26.26 8.95
C LEU A 28 3.78 -27.05 9.89
N ARG A 29 3.80 -26.71 11.20
CA ARG A 29 4.66 -27.34 12.18
C ARG A 29 4.29 -28.81 12.47
N THR A 30 2.99 -29.12 12.41
CA THR A 30 2.47 -30.47 12.71
C THR A 30 2.20 -31.29 11.45
N SER A 31 2.46 -30.75 10.27
CA SER A 31 2.17 -31.37 8.95
C SER A 31 0.71 -31.79 8.78
N ARG A 32 -0.23 -31.11 9.46
CA ARG A 32 -1.67 -31.41 9.42
C ARG A 32 -2.35 -30.65 8.30
N LYS A 33 -2.56 -31.30 7.15
CA LYS A 33 -3.20 -30.72 5.96
C LYS A 33 -4.58 -30.07 6.26
N LYS A 34 -5.39 -30.68 7.12
CA LYS A 34 -6.71 -30.13 7.51
C LYS A 34 -6.60 -28.73 8.13
N LEU A 35 -5.57 -28.50 8.96
CA LEU A 35 -5.37 -27.19 9.59
C LEU A 35 -4.99 -26.14 8.55
N LEU A 36 -4.20 -26.48 7.54
CA LEU A 36 -3.85 -25.53 6.45
C LEU A 36 -5.09 -25.11 5.66
N VAL A 37 -5.99 -26.04 5.38
CA VAL A 37 -7.27 -25.74 4.71
C VAL A 37 -8.18 -24.86 5.58
N VAL A 38 -8.32 -25.21 6.87
CA VAL A 38 -9.13 -24.44 7.81
C VAL A 38 -8.53 -23.04 8.00
N GLY A 39 -7.20 -22.96 8.19
CA GLY A 39 -6.50 -21.68 8.34
C GLY A 39 -6.70 -20.76 7.15
N ALA A 40 -6.60 -21.28 5.92
CA ALA A 40 -6.85 -20.50 4.72
C ALA A 40 -8.31 -19.96 4.65
N ARG A 41 -9.29 -20.74 5.11
CA ARG A 41 -10.71 -20.36 5.08
C ARG A 41 -11.06 -19.18 6.01
N TYR A 42 -10.22 -18.86 7.01
CA TYR A 42 -10.41 -17.65 7.82
C TYR A 42 -10.37 -16.37 6.98
N SER A 43 -9.86 -16.40 5.74
CA SER A 43 -9.97 -15.30 4.80
C SER A 43 -11.40 -14.82 4.58
N TRP A 44 -12.36 -15.73 4.56
CA TRP A 44 -13.78 -15.39 4.42
C TRP A 44 -14.33 -14.68 5.65
N LEU A 45 -13.86 -15.05 6.85
CA LEU A 45 -14.23 -14.35 8.08
C LEU A 45 -13.68 -12.92 8.10
N VAL A 46 -12.43 -12.77 7.62
CA VAL A 46 -11.77 -11.47 7.44
C VAL A 46 -12.57 -10.58 6.47
N LEU A 47 -12.95 -11.11 5.32
CA LEU A 47 -13.73 -10.37 4.34
C LEU A 47 -15.12 -10.00 4.87
N ALA A 48 -15.82 -10.97 5.49
CA ALA A 48 -17.13 -10.72 6.08
C ALA A 48 -17.06 -9.59 7.11
N GLY A 49 -16.05 -9.60 8.00
CA GLY A 49 -15.83 -8.54 8.97
C GLY A 49 -15.64 -7.16 8.34
N MET A 50 -14.78 -7.06 7.32
CA MET A 50 -14.56 -5.80 6.62
C MET A 50 -15.78 -5.32 5.82
N VAL A 51 -16.53 -6.21 5.20
CA VAL A 51 -17.80 -5.87 4.52
C VAL A 51 -18.82 -5.34 5.50
N ILE A 52 -18.99 -5.98 6.66
CA ILE A 52 -19.90 -5.54 7.74
C ILE A 52 -19.49 -4.14 8.22
N ALA A 53 -18.20 -3.92 8.50
CA ALA A 53 -17.71 -2.64 8.97
C ALA A 53 -17.90 -1.52 7.89
N THR A 54 -17.60 -1.82 6.64
CA THR A 54 -17.79 -0.88 5.53
C THR A 54 -19.27 -0.55 5.33
N PHE A 55 -20.14 -1.54 5.37
CA PHE A 55 -21.58 -1.34 5.29
C PHE A 55 -22.11 -0.47 6.43
N ALA A 56 -21.63 -0.71 7.68
CA ALA A 56 -22.01 0.09 8.83
C ALA A 56 -21.58 1.55 8.67
N MET A 57 -20.37 1.82 8.16
CA MET A 57 -19.89 3.18 7.91
C MET A 57 -20.70 3.87 6.80
N GLN A 58 -20.92 3.19 5.67
CA GLN A 58 -21.72 3.76 4.58
C GLN A 58 -23.15 4.04 5.02
N ARG A 59 -23.75 3.13 5.79
CA ARG A 59 -25.06 3.37 6.38
C ARG A 59 -25.06 4.58 7.32
N ALA A 60 -24.04 4.69 8.19
CA ALA A 60 -23.92 5.83 9.10
C ALA A 60 -23.80 7.17 8.36
N LEU A 61 -23.00 7.22 7.27
CA LEU A 61 -22.87 8.40 6.42
C LEU A 61 -24.20 8.75 5.71
N ILE A 62 -24.88 7.78 5.12
CA ILE A 62 -26.13 7.98 4.38
C ILE A 62 -27.26 8.43 5.32
N THR A 63 -27.34 7.82 6.52
CA THR A 63 -28.37 8.18 7.50
C THR A 63 -27.98 9.35 8.40
N ARG A 64 -26.79 9.92 8.21
CA ARG A 64 -26.26 11.04 9.01
C ARG A 64 -26.28 10.72 10.51
N ASP A 65 -25.78 9.52 10.86
CA ASP A 65 -25.68 9.06 12.24
C ASP A 65 -24.51 9.76 12.94
N PHE A 66 -24.75 10.99 13.36
CA PHE A 66 -23.75 11.82 14.03
C PHE A 66 -23.33 11.28 15.42
N SER A 67 -23.92 10.19 15.91
CA SER A 67 -23.38 9.49 17.07
C SER A 67 -22.05 8.80 16.78
N VAL A 68 -21.71 8.63 15.49
CA VAL A 68 -20.40 8.16 15.03
C VAL A 68 -19.50 9.39 14.82
N LYS A 69 -18.39 9.51 15.55
CA LYS A 69 -17.48 10.64 15.51
C LYS A 69 -17.01 10.96 14.10
N PHE A 70 -16.63 9.95 13.31
CA PHE A 70 -16.23 10.14 11.92
C PHE A 70 -17.32 10.84 11.09
N VAL A 71 -18.58 10.44 11.27
CA VAL A 71 -19.72 11.05 10.57
C VAL A 71 -19.98 12.48 11.08
N ALA A 72 -19.80 12.71 12.38
CA ALA A 72 -19.95 14.05 12.95
C ALA A 72 -18.89 15.03 12.41
N GLU A 73 -17.66 14.58 12.19
CA GLU A 73 -16.56 15.42 11.72
C GLU A 73 -16.51 15.58 10.20
N GLN A 74 -17.01 14.60 9.43
CA GLN A 74 -16.87 14.55 7.97
C GLN A 74 -18.20 14.53 7.22
N GLY A 75 -19.34 14.34 7.89
CA GLY A 75 -20.66 14.31 7.28
C GLY A 75 -21.38 15.66 7.35
N SER A 76 -22.36 15.87 6.47
CA SER A 76 -23.30 17.00 6.52
C SER A 76 -24.58 16.68 5.76
N SER A 77 -25.68 17.30 6.14
CA SER A 77 -26.94 17.23 5.38
C SER A 77 -26.82 17.87 4.00
N LEU A 78 -25.89 18.78 3.83
CA LEU A 78 -25.64 19.52 2.59
C LEU A 78 -24.72 18.76 1.60
N THR A 79 -24.03 17.69 2.03
CA THR A 79 -23.13 16.92 1.17
C THR A 79 -23.93 16.17 0.11
N PRO A 80 -23.65 16.37 -1.20
CA PRO A 80 -24.35 15.64 -2.26
C PRO A 80 -24.15 14.13 -2.17
N PRO A 81 -25.12 13.28 -2.63
CA PRO A 81 -25.12 11.83 -2.37
C PRO A 81 -23.84 11.10 -2.82
N LEU A 82 -23.29 11.43 -3.99
CA LEU A 82 -22.05 10.82 -4.48
C LEU A 82 -20.87 11.12 -3.54
N PHE A 83 -20.71 12.38 -3.14
CA PHE A 83 -19.64 12.80 -2.26
C PHE A 83 -19.86 12.32 -0.83
N ASN A 84 -21.09 12.13 -0.39
CA ASN A 84 -21.40 11.53 0.90
C ASN A 84 -20.91 10.07 0.98
N VAL A 85 -21.07 9.29 -0.09
CA VAL A 85 -20.46 7.94 -0.19
C VAL A 85 -18.93 8.02 -0.20
N ALA A 86 -18.37 8.95 -0.97
CA ALA A 86 -16.92 9.16 -1.08
C ALA A 86 -16.29 9.69 0.21
N THR A 87 -17.07 10.31 1.10
CA THR A 87 -16.62 10.78 2.41
C THR A 87 -15.96 9.66 3.22
N MET A 88 -16.34 8.40 3.02
CA MET A 88 -15.69 7.29 3.74
C MET A 88 -14.17 7.29 3.57
N TRP A 89 -13.63 7.64 2.40
CA TRP A 89 -12.17 7.68 2.18
C TRP A 89 -11.55 9.06 2.20
N SER A 90 -12.32 10.10 2.53
CA SER A 90 -11.85 11.48 2.58
C SER A 90 -10.97 11.79 3.81
N ALA A 91 -11.09 11.03 4.89
CA ALA A 91 -10.34 11.21 6.12
C ALA A 91 -9.66 9.92 6.58
N LEU A 92 -8.83 10.01 7.64
CA LEU A 92 -7.91 8.96 8.07
C LEU A 92 -8.61 7.62 8.29
N GLU A 93 -9.55 7.57 9.23
CA GLU A 93 -10.11 6.34 9.77
C GLU A 93 -10.90 5.56 8.71
N GLY A 94 -11.70 6.29 7.93
CA GLY A 94 -12.45 5.70 6.84
C GLY A 94 -11.58 5.25 5.67
N SER A 95 -10.47 5.94 5.40
CA SER A 95 -9.50 5.53 4.39
C SER A 95 -8.76 4.24 4.79
N VAL A 96 -8.47 4.05 6.08
CA VAL A 96 -7.90 2.79 6.61
C VAL A 96 -8.93 1.66 6.53
N LEU A 97 -10.22 1.97 6.70
CA LEU A 97 -11.29 0.99 6.51
C LEU A 97 -11.37 0.52 5.05
N LEU A 98 -11.25 1.44 4.08
CA LEU A 98 -11.17 1.09 2.66
C LEU A 98 -9.94 0.23 2.37
N TRP A 99 -8.78 0.57 2.94
CA TRP A 99 -7.55 -0.26 2.86
C TRP A 99 -7.81 -1.69 3.33
N GLY A 100 -8.42 -1.83 4.52
CA GLY A 100 -8.76 -3.12 5.10
C GLY A 100 -9.72 -3.94 4.24
N LEU A 101 -10.74 -3.31 3.66
CA LEU A 101 -11.69 -3.97 2.76
C LEU A 101 -10.99 -4.50 1.50
N ILE A 102 -10.17 -3.69 0.84
CA ILE A 102 -9.43 -4.07 -0.35
C ILE A 102 -8.44 -5.19 -0.04
N LEU A 103 -7.71 -5.10 1.07
CA LEU A 103 -6.79 -6.15 1.51
C LEU A 103 -7.52 -7.47 1.79
N ALA A 104 -8.66 -7.43 2.48
CA ALA A 104 -9.50 -8.60 2.72
C ALA A 104 -9.96 -9.25 1.40
N GLY A 105 -10.31 -8.44 0.40
CA GLY A 105 -10.59 -8.88 -0.95
C GLY A 105 -9.40 -9.62 -1.57
N TYR A 106 -8.20 -9.04 -1.54
CA TYR A 106 -6.98 -9.70 -2.03
C TYR A 106 -6.69 -11.02 -1.31
N VAL A 107 -6.83 -11.07 0.03
CA VAL A 107 -6.64 -12.30 0.82
C VAL A 107 -7.58 -13.39 0.33
N VAL A 108 -8.87 -13.09 0.13
CA VAL A 108 -9.84 -14.07 -0.38
C VAL A 108 -9.53 -14.50 -1.80
N VAL A 109 -9.24 -13.57 -2.71
CA VAL A 109 -8.95 -13.92 -4.12
C VAL A 109 -7.70 -14.79 -4.23
N VAL A 110 -6.65 -14.51 -3.43
CA VAL A 110 -5.46 -15.39 -3.33
C VAL A 110 -5.85 -16.75 -2.76
N THR A 111 -6.64 -16.79 -1.69
CA THR A 111 -7.13 -18.03 -1.08
C THR A 111 -7.88 -18.89 -2.11
N VAL A 112 -8.80 -18.30 -2.85
CA VAL A 112 -9.60 -19.02 -3.88
C VAL A 112 -8.71 -19.52 -5.01
N LYS A 113 -7.81 -18.66 -5.52
CA LYS A 113 -6.89 -19.03 -6.60
C LYS A 113 -6.00 -20.21 -6.26
N PHE A 114 -5.54 -20.32 -5.02
CA PHE A 114 -4.66 -21.39 -4.57
C PHE A 114 -5.40 -22.49 -3.78
N SER A 115 -6.71 -22.64 -3.93
CA SER A 115 -7.56 -23.57 -3.16
C SER A 115 -7.07 -25.03 -3.19
N GLY A 116 -6.47 -25.48 -4.29
CA GLY A 116 -5.86 -26.82 -4.41
C GLY A 116 -4.45 -26.95 -3.82
N ARG A 117 -3.85 -25.84 -3.33
CA ARG A 117 -2.40 -25.78 -2.99
C ARG A 117 -2.12 -25.28 -1.58
N TYR A 118 -3.07 -25.33 -0.67
CA TYR A 118 -2.83 -24.87 0.73
C TYR A 118 -1.76 -25.68 1.48
N THR A 119 -1.47 -26.90 1.01
CA THR A 119 -0.39 -27.74 1.56
C THR A 119 0.99 -27.37 1.03
N ASP A 120 1.08 -26.51 0.02
CA ASP A 120 2.33 -25.94 -0.45
C ASP A 120 2.83 -24.91 0.58
N PRO A 121 4.02 -25.12 1.20
CA PRO A 121 4.55 -24.18 2.19
C PRO A 121 4.65 -22.74 1.68
N MET A 122 4.90 -22.53 0.38
CA MET A 122 4.97 -21.19 -0.21
C MET A 122 3.61 -20.50 -0.14
N VAL A 123 2.53 -21.16 -0.51
CA VAL A 123 1.18 -20.61 -0.43
C VAL A 123 0.77 -20.38 1.02
N ALA A 124 1.06 -21.34 1.90
CA ALA A 124 0.72 -21.26 3.31
C ALA A 124 1.41 -20.05 3.99
N TRP A 125 2.71 -19.87 3.78
CA TRP A 125 3.46 -18.72 4.33
C TRP A 125 3.04 -17.40 3.69
N ALA A 126 2.72 -17.36 2.40
CA ALA A 126 2.18 -16.15 1.76
C ALA A 126 0.86 -15.72 2.42
N LEU A 127 -0.06 -16.66 2.71
CA LEU A 127 -1.29 -16.36 3.43
C LEU A 127 -1.01 -15.89 4.87
N VAL A 128 -0.04 -16.47 5.58
CA VAL A 128 0.38 -15.98 6.90
C VAL A 128 0.83 -14.52 6.86
N VAL A 129 1.65 -14.16 5.87
CA VAL A 129 2.12 -12.77 5.71
C VAL A 129 0.96 -11.83 5.39
N MET A 130 0.05 -12.24 4.49
CA MET A 130 -1.14 -11.42 4.16
C MET A 130 -2.06 -11.25 5.37
N PHE A 131 -2.31 -12.30 6.15
CA PHE A 131 -3.06 -12.20 7.40
C PHE A 131 -2.35 -11.33 8.44
N PHE A 132 -1.02 -11.36 8.49
CA PHE A 132 -0.25 -10.50 9.39
C PHE A 132 -0.43 -9.01 9.04
N VAL A 133 -0.32 -8.66 7.75
CA VAL A 133 -0.59 -7.29 7.29
C VAL A 133 -2.03 -6.89 7.60
N MET A 134 -2.99 -7.78 7.35
CA MET A 134 -4.40 -7.54 7.69
C MET A 134 -4.61 -7.34 9.18
N GLY A 135 -3.97 -8.18 10.01
CA GLY A 135 -4.02 -8.08 11.48
C GLY A 135 -3.51 -6.74 11.99
N PHE A 136 -2.42 -6.21 11.39
CA PHE A 136 -1.91 -4.89 11.72
C PHE A 136 -2.96 -3.79 11.45
N PHE A 137 -3.55 -3.76 10.25
CA PHE A 137 -4.56 -2.74 9.93
C PHE A 137 -5.85 -2.91 10.74
N ALA A 138 -6.30 -4.14 10.99
CA ALA A 138 -7.45 -4.39 11.85
C ALA A 138 -7.19 -3.95 13.30
N LEU A 139 -5.99 -4.21 13.83
CA LEU A 139 -5.60 -3.74 15.16
C LEU A 139 -5.53 -2.21 15.23
N ALA A 140 -5.03 -1.57 14.21
CA ALA A 140 -5.00 -0.11 14.11
C ALA A 140 -6.43 0.48 14.12
N MET A 141 -7.38 -0.16 13.43
CA MET A 141 -8.78 0.25 13.42
C MET A 141 -9.53 -0.04 14.73
N VAL A 142 -9.03 -0.94 15.57
CA VAL A 142 -9.54 -1.08 16.95
C VAL A 142 -8.95 -0.02 17.87
N GLY A 143 -7.75 0.46 17.57
CA GLY A 143 -6.95 1.42 18.33
C GLY A 143 -6.94 2.83 17.76
N PRO A 144 -5.76 3.32 17.29
CA PRO A 144 -5.56 4.73 16.95
C PRO A 144 -6.31 5.23 15.72
N ALA A 145 -6.70 4.35 14.81
CA ALA A 145 -7.44 4.68 13.60
C ALA A 145 -8.88 4.13 13.64
N ASN A 146 -9.53 4.19 14.80
CA ASN A 146 -10.87 3.63 15.01
C ASN A 146 -11.93 4.49 14.30
N PRO A 147 -12.59 3.99 13.24
CA PRO A 147 -13.63 4.71 12.51
C PRO A 147 -14.99 4.75 13.23
N PHE A 148 -15.13 3.97 14.31
CA PHE A 148 -16.38 3.83 15.08
C PHE A 148 -16.23 4.34 16.52
N GLN A 149 -15.59 5.51 16.70
CA GLN A 149 -15.62 6.21 17.97
C GLN A 149 -16.98 6.88 18.17
N SER A 150 -17.46 6.89 19.42
CA SER A 150 -18.71 7.57 19.77
C SER A 150 -18.52 9.08 19.84
N PHE A 151 -19.58 9.80 19.51
CA PHE A 151 -19.73 11.24 19.67
C PHE A 151 -21.13 11.52 20.22
N ASP A 152 -21.26 12.52 21.07
CA ASP A 152 -22.55 12.96 21.60
C ASP A 152 -22.90 14.32 20.94
N PRO A 153 -23.72 14.31 19.86
CA PRO A 153 -23.99 15.51 19.11
C PRO A 153 -24.95 16.42 19.88
N PRO A 154 -24.75 17.75 19.93
CA PRO A 154 -25.71 18.72 20.42
C PRO A 154 -27.05 18.64 19.66
N VAL A 155 -28.12 19.10 20.28
CA VAL A 155 -29.45 19.16 19.63
C VAL A 155 -29.37 20.03 18.37
N GLY A 156 -29.84 19.46 17.25
CA GLY A 156 -29.81 20.16 15.95
C GLY A 156 -28.44 20.15 15.27
N TYR A 157 -27.50 19.32 15.72
CA TYR A 157 -26.17 19.21 15.11
C TYR A 157 -26.24 18.76 13.66
N ASP A 158 -25.59 19.51 12.77
CA ASP A 158 -25.23 19.09 11.43
C ASP A 158 -23.71 19.26 11.29
N GLY A 159 -23.02 18.24 10.79
CA GLY A 159 -21.57 18.28 10.69
C GLY A 159 -21.08 19.21 9.59
N PRO A 160 -19.76 19.51 9.58
CA PRO A 160 -19.16 20.44 8.61
C PRO A 160 -19.12 19.91 7.18
N GLY A 161 -19.31 18.61 6.99
CA GLY A 161 -19.06 17.93 5.73
C GLY A 161 -17.57 17.65 5.49
N PRO A 162 -17.21 16.96 4.43
CA PRO A 162 -15.82 16.73 4.03
C PRO A 162 -15.20 18.05 3.57
N ASN A 163 -13.86 18.08 3.48
CA ASN A 163 -13.13 19.22 2.96
C ASN A 163 -13.76 19.70 1.62
N PRO A 164 -13.99 21.00 1.41
CA PRO A 164 -14.62 21.53 0.19
C PRO A 164 -13.94 21.07 -1.11
N LEU A 165 -12.62 20.90 -1.12
CA LEU A 165 -11.87 20.35 -2.27
C LEU A 165 -12.29 18.94 -2.64
N LEU A 166 -12.86 18.19 -1.70
CA LEU A 166 -13.30 16.79 -1.90
C LEU A 166 -14.79 16.68 -2.28
N GLN A 167 -15.47 17.77 -2.56
CA GLN A 167 -16.90 17.80 -2.92
C GLN A 167 -17.17 18.37 -4.32
N ASN A 168 -16.12 18.73 -5.07
CA ASN A 168 -16.28 19.55 -6.27
C ASN A 168 -16.01 18.77 -7.57
N HIS A 169 -15.36 17.60 -7.50
CA HIS A 169 -14.94 16.89 -8.69
C HIS A 169 -15.19 15.39 -8.57
N ILE A 170 -15.71 14.78 -9.65
CA ILE A 170 -16.10 13.37 -9.67
C ILE A 170 -14.94 12.42 -9.41
N LEU A 171 -13.71 12.82 -9.74
CA LEU A 171 -12.52 11.99 -9.52
C LEU A 171 -12.23 11.68 -8.05
N VAL A 172 -12.78 12.45 -7.10
CA VAL A 172 -12.72 12.12 -5.67
C VAL A 172 -13.40 10.78 -5.36
N ALA A 173 -14.40 10.38 -6.16
CA ALA A 173 -15.03 9.08 -5.99
C ALA A 173 -14.18 7.92 -6.57
N PHE A 174 -13.37 8.16 -7.60
CA PHE A 174 -12.68 7.11 -8.35
C PHE A 174 -11.18 7.05 -8.09
N HIS A 175 -10.49 8.22 -8.04
CA HIS A 175 -9.04 8.29 -7.88
C HIS A 175 -8.53 7.57 -6.62
N PRO A 176 -9.03 7.82 -5.39
CA PRO A 176 -8.50 7.17 -4.20
C PRO A 176 -8.70 5.64 -4.21
N PRO A 177 -9.87 5.07 -4.57
CA PRO A 177 -10.02 3.63 -4.70
C PRO A 177 -9.04 2.98 -5.67
N MET A 178 -8.72 3.63 -6.82
CA MET A 178 -7.72 3.13 -7.77
C MET A 178 -6.32 3.11 -7.16
N LEU A 179 -5.93 4.19 -6.45
CA LEU A 179 -4.67 4.23 -5.70
C LEU A 179 -4.59 3.09 -4.68
N TYR A 180 -5.66 2.88 -3.90
CA TYR A 180 -5.68 1.82 -2.89
C TYR A 180 -5.59 0.42 -3.49
N LEU A 181 -6.25 0.16 -4.62
CA LEU A 181 -6.10 -1.10 -5.35
C LEU A 181 -4.64 -1.34 -5.75
N GLY A 182 -3.91 -0.30 -6.15
CA GLY A 182 -2.49 -0.37 -6.44
C GLY A 182 -1.64 -0.60 -5.20
N PHE A 183 -1.73 0.30 -4.22
CA PHE A 183 -0.93 0.26 -2.98
C PHE A 183 -1.09 -1.07 -2.25
N VAL A 184 -2.33 -1.44 -1.95
CA VAL A 184 -2.66 -2.66 -1.22
C VAL A 184 -2.34 -3.91 -2.04
N GLY A 185 -2.48 -3.83 -3.36
CA GLY A 185 -2.19 -4.92 -4.28
C GLY A 185 -0.74 -5.43 -4.21
N PHE A 186 0.22 -4.55 -3.92
CA PHE A 186 1.62 -4.93 -3.71
C PHE A 186 1.83 -5.84 -2.48
N THR A 187 0.86 -5.96 -1.58
CA THR A 187 0.91 -6.94 -0.48
C THR A 187 1.02 -8.37 -1.01
N VAL A 188 0.40 -8.70 -2.15
CA VAL A 188 0.41 -10.05 -2.69
C VAL A 188 1.82 -10.47 -3.14
N PRO A 189 2.50 -9.77 -4.08
CA PRO A 189 3.84 -10.13 -4.48
C PRO A 189 4.84 -10.02 -3.33
N PHE A 190 4.71 -9.07 -2.42
CA PHE A 190 5.50 -9.00 -1.19
C PHE A 190 5.34 -10.26 -0.34
N ALA A 191 4.11 -10.71 -0.09
CA ALA A 191 3.85 -11.90 0.72
C ALA A 191 4.48 -13.16 0.12
N PHE A 192 4.42 -13.31 -1.20
CA PHE A 192 5.09 -14.43 -1.89
C PHE A 192 6.61 -14.29 -1.86
N ALA A 193 7.18 -13.09 -1.97
CA ALA A 193 8.62 -12.84 -1.85
C ALA A 193 9.13 -13.22 -0.45
N ILE A 194 8.45 -12.78 0.61
CA ILE A 194 8.78 -13.17 2.00
C ILE A 194 8.64 -14.69 2.18
N SER A 195 7.58 -15.27 1.63
CA SER A 195 7.38 -16.74 1.67
C SER A 195 8.50 -17.49 0.95
N ALA A 196 8.95 -17.00 -0.20
CA ALA A 196 10.07 -17.59 -0.93
C ALA A 196 11.36 -17.54 -0.10
N LEU A 197 11.61 -16.41 0.58
CA LEU A 197 12.74 -16.27 1.51
C LEU A 197 12.64 -17.24 2.71
N ILE A 198 11.48 -17.34 3.35
CA ILE A 198 11.25 -18.25 4.49
C ILE A 198 11.47 -19.71 4.05
N THR A 199 10.86 -20.11 2.95
CA THR A 199 10.91 -21.51 2.47
C THR A 199 12.21 -21.87 1.76
N GLY A 200 13.02 -20.87 1.38
CA GLY A 200 14.24 -21.06 0.59
C GLY A 200 13.98 -21.46 -0.88
N ARG A 201 12.75 -21.26 -1.37
CA ARG A 201 12.35 -21.50 -2.77
C ARG A 201 12.59 -20.25 -3.62
N LEU A 202 13.85 -19.95 -3.88
CA LEU A 202 14.32 -18.69 -4.48
C LEU A 202 14.40 -18.74 -6.02
N GLY A 203 13.95 -19.83 -6.63
CA GLY A 203 13.85 -19.98 -8.08
C GLY A 203 12.69 -19.15 -8.67
N GLU A 204 12.46 -19.32 -9.96
CA GLU A 204 11.52 -18.50 -10.73
C GLU A 204 10.03 -18.76 -10.42
N GLY A 205 9.70 -19.84 -9.72
CA GLY A 205 8.32 -20.25 -9.48
C GLY A 205 7.46 -19.22 -8.77
N TRP A 206 8.01 -18.47 -7.79
CA TRP A 206 7.27 -17.41 -7.10
C TRP A 206 7.04 -16.18 -7.98
N LEU A 207 7.93 -15.89 -8.93
CA LEU A 207 7.78 -14.80 -9.91
C LEU A 207 6.60 -15.06 -10.84
N LEU A 208 6.50 -16.28 -11.37
CA LEU A 208 5.40 -16.66 -12.25
C LEU A 208 4.05 -16.57 -11.53
N GLU A 209 4.00 -16.99 -10.26
CA GLU A 209 2.78 -16.90 -9.44
C GLU A 209 2.35 -15.45 -9.17
N THR A 210 3.30 -14.53 -9.03
CA THR A 210 3.04 -13.13 -8.67
C THR A 210 2.93 -12.18 -9.84
N ARG A 211 3.36 -12.57 -11.04
CA ARG A 211 3.42 -11.71 -12.22
C ARG A 211 2.13 -10.94 -12.50
N ARG A 212 0.98 -11.63 -12.53
CA ARG A 212 -0.32 -11.01 -12.79
C ARG A 212 -0.75 -10.06 -11.67
N TRP A 213 -0.43 -10.40 -10.42
CA TRP A 213 -0.73 -9.56 -9.26
C TRP A 213 0.08 -8.27 -9.27
N THR A 214 1.36 -8.37 -9.62
CA THR A 214 2.23 -7.20 -9.73
C THR A 214 1.76 -6.27 -10.84
N LEU A 215 1.44 -6.82 -12.02
CA LEU A 215 0.91 -6.04 -13.14
C LEU A 215 -0.44 -5.38 -12.80
N PHE A 216 -1.30 -6.08 -12.08
CA PHE A 216 -2.58 -5.55 -11.63
C PHE A 216 -2.36 -4.38 -10.64
N ALA A 217 -1.55 -4.58 -9.61
CA ALA A 217 -1.23 -3.56 -8.64
C ALA A 217 -0.58 -2.32 -9.28
N TRP A 218 0.43 -2.53 -10.15
CA TRP A 218 1.10 -1.47 -10.88
C TRP A 218 0.16 -0.73 -11.82
N GLY A 219 -0.70 -1.44 -12.54
CA GLY A 219 -1.69 -0.84 -13.44
C GLY A 219 -2.69 0.06 -12.73
N PHE A 220 -3.24 -0.41 -11.58
CA PHE A 220 -4.14 0.40 -10.77
C PHE A 220 -3.43 1.58 -10.10
N LEU A 221 -2.18 1.41 -9.67
CA LEU A 221 -1.39 2.52 -9.15
C LEU A 221 -1.13 3.57 -10.24
N THR A 222 -0.79 3.13 -11.46
CA THR A 222 -0.63 4.03 -12.62
C THR A 222 -1.93 4.80 -12.91
N ALA A 223 -3.06 4.09 -13.00
CA ALA A 223 -4.36 4.72 -13.21
C ALA A 223 -4.70 5.71 -12.09
N GLY A 224 -4.43 5.33 -10.83
CA GLY A 224 -4.63 6.20 -9.67
C GLY A 224 -3.78 7.47 -9.74
N ILE A 225 -2.51 7.37 -10.08
CA ILE A 225 -1.62 8.54 -10.23
C ILE A 225 -2.12 9.46 -11.35
N ILE A 226 -2.47 8.92 -12.53
CA ILE A 226 -2.98 9.72 -13.66
C ILE A 226 -4.29 10.44 -13.30
N LEU A 227 -5.24 9.74 -12.68
CA LEU A 227 -6.50 10.34 -12.25
C LEU A 227 -6.28 11.39 -11.15
N GLY A 228 -5.30 11.18 -10.26
CA GLY A 228 -4.91 12.16 -9.24
C GLY A 228 -4.27 13.41 -9.85
N ALA A 229 -3.41 13.24 -10.84
CA ALA A 229 -2.81 14.34 -11.58
C ALA A 229 -3.90 15.17 -12.31
N TRP A 230 -4.89 14.52 -12.90
CA TRP A 230 -6.04 15.22 -13.50
C TRP A 230 -6.86 15.95 -12.44
N TRP A 231 -7.18 15.30 -11.32
CA TRP A 231 -7.88 15.97 -10.22
C TRP A 231 -7.11 17.18 -9.68
N ALA A 232 -5.78 17.05 -9.51
CA ALA A 232 -4.91 18.13 -9.08
C ALA A 232 -4.96 19.34 -10.04
N TYR A 233 -4.94 19.09 -11.35
CA TYR A 233 -5.04 20.13 -12.37
C TYR A 233 -6.35 20.91 -12.28
N ASP A 234 -7.48 20.21 -12.08
CA ASP A 234 -8.80 20.84 -12.09
C ASP A 234 -9.17 21.54 -10.75
N VAL A 235 -8.59 21.05 -9.63
CA VAL A 235 -9.07 21.44 -8.28
C VAL A 235 -8.01 22.20 -7.48
N LEU A 236 -6.73 21.89 -7.65
CA LEU A 236 -5.66 22.50 -6.87
C LEU A 236 -5.06 23.72 -7.57
N GLY A 237 -4.61 24.69 -6.78
CA GLY A 237 -4.31 26.04 -7.27
C GLY A 237 -2.96 26.23 -7.98
N TRP A 238 -2.15 25.19 -8.20
CA TRP A 238 -0.82 25.36 -8.85
C TRP A 238 -0.84 25.33 -10.37
N GLY A 239 -2.00 25.12 -11.01
CA GLY A 239 -2.15 25.20 -12.46
C GLY A 239 -1.42 24.14 -13.27
N GLY A 240 -1.16 22.96 -12.70
CA GLY A 240 -0.45 21.86 -13.34
C GLY A 240 -0.92 20.49 -12.86
N TYR A 241 -0.53 19.45 -13.60
CA TYR A 241 -0.85 18.06 -13.28
C TYR A 241 0.00 17.50 -12.13
N TRP A 242 1.12 18.16 -11.77
CA TRP A 242 2.07 17.68 -10.77
C TRP A 242 2.75 18.86 -10.07
N GLY A 243 2.63 18.90 -8.76
CA GLY A 243 3.18 19.97 -7.91
C GLY A 243 4.39 19.55 -7.08
N TRP A 244 4.88 18.32 -7.21
CA TRP A 244 5.90 17.73 -6.32
C TRP A 244 5.50 17.75 -4.84
N ASP A 245 4.20 17.72 -4.60
CA ASP A 245 3.66 17.62 -3.24
C ASP A 245 4.09 16.30 -2.59
N PRO A 246 4.37 16.27 -1.26
CA PRO A 246 4.75 15.04 -0.56
C PRO A 246 3.78 13.86 -0.75
N VAL A 247 2.47 14.12 -0.91
CA VAL A 247 1.47 13.07 -1.15
C VAL A 247 1.56 12.53 -2.58
N GLU A 248 1.83 13.37 -3.57
CA GLU A 248 2.12 12.94 -4.94
C GLU A 248 3.38 12.08 -4.98
N ASN A 249 4.46 12.57 -4.37
CA ASN A 249 5.74 11.85 -4.26
C ASN A 249 5.58 10.50 -3.56
N ALA A 250 4.73 10.41 -2.52
CA ALA A 250 4.42 9.18 -1.81
C ALA A 250 3.81 8.10 -2.71
N SER A 251 3.11 8.49 -3.78
CA SER A 251 2.59 7.55 -4.78
C SER A 251 3.60 7.22 -5.87
N LEU A 252 4.42 8.19 -6.27
CA LEU A 252 5.43 8.03 -7.32
C LEU A 252 6.56 7.09 -6.93
N VAL A 253 7.05 7.17 -5.69
CA VAL A 253 8.22 6.38 -5.25
C VAL A 253 7.97 4.86 -5.33
N PRO A 254 6.86 4.28 -4.81
CA PRO A 254 6.56 2.86 -4.99
C PRO A 254 6.23 2.51 -6.45
N TRP A 255 5.70 3.45 -7.24
CA TRP A 255 5.50 3.24 -8.67
C TRP A 255 6.83 3.09 -9.42
N LEU A 256 7.84 3.92 -9.13
CA LEU A 256 9.18 3.85 -9.70
C LEU A 256 9.88 2.52 -9.37
N THR A 257 9.85 2.10 -8.11
CA THR A 257 10.45 0.82 -7.67
C THR A 257 9.69 -0.38 -8.23
N GLY A 258 8.37 -0.31 -8.31
CA GLY A 258 7.52 -1.32 -8.95
C GLY A 258 7.80 -1.44 -10.46
N THR A 259 8.03 -0.33 -11.16
CA THR A 259 8.43 -0.29 -12.57
C THR A 259 9.81 -0.93 -12.75
N ALA A 260 10.78 -0.56 -11.92
CA ALA A 260 12.10 -1.18 -11.91
C ALA A 260 11.99 -2.71 -11.72
N TYR A 261 11.16 -3.16 -10.77
CA TYR A 261 10.92 -4.58 -10.54
C TYR A 261 10.36 -5.28 -11.78
N LEU A 262 9.34 -4.72 -12.44
CA LEU A 262 8.73 -5.30 -13.65
C LEU A 262 9.74 -5.49 -14.78
N HIS A 263 10.66 -4.53 -14.98
CA HIS A 263 11.73 -4.65 -15.97
C HIS A 263 12.77 -5.70 -15.55
N SER A 264 13.16 -5.71 -14.29
CA SER A 264 14.20 -6.60 -13.77
C SER A 264 13.77 -8.07 -13.74
N VAL A 265 12.49 -8.34 -13.49
CA VAL A 265 11.93 -9.69 -13.49
C VAL A 265 12.10 -10.38 -14.84
N LEU A 266 11.99 -9.64 -15.96
CA LEU A 266 12.20 -10.19 -17.31
C LEU A 266 13.63 -10.73 -17.50
N VAL A 267 14.62 -10.09 -16.87
CA VAL A 267 16.02 -10.55 -16.89
C VAL A 267 16.17 -11.82 -16.04
N GLN A 268 15.55 -11.84 -14.86
CA GLN A 268 15.59 -13.03 -13.99
C GLN A 268 14.89 -14.23 -14.63
N GLU A 269 13.72 -14.06 -15.25
CA GLU A 269 12.98 -15.13 -15.91
C GLU A 269 13.78 -15.78 -17.06
N ARG A 270 14.58 -14.97 -17.79
CA ARG A 270 15.33 -15.45 -18.96
C ARG A 270 16.73 -15.98 -18.62
N ARG A 271 17.41 -15.41 -17.64
CA ARG A 271 18.83 -15.62 -17.36
C ARG A 271 19.12 -16.08 -15.93
N GLY A 272 18.14 -16.08 -15.03
CA GLY A 272 18.34 -16.40 -13.61
C GLY A 272 19.17 -15.36 -12.85
N LEU A 273 19.41 -14.17 -13.43
CA LEU A 273 20.20 -13.09 -12.85
C LEU A 273 19.32 -12.18 -11.96
N LEU A 274 19.94 -11.31 -11.17
CA LEU A 274 19.30 -10.24 -10.39
C LEU A 274 18.33 -10.72 -9.28
N ARG A 275 18.51 -11.91 -8.74
CA ARG A 275 17.60 -12.49 -7.72
C ARG A 275 17.50 -11.64 -6.46
N VAL A 276 18.65 -11.21 -5.90
CA VAL A 276 18.68 -10.31 -4.72
C VAL A 276 18.00 -9.00 -5.04
N TRP A 277 18.32 -8.43 -6.22
CA TRP A 277 17.79 -7.16 -6.69
C TRP A 277 16.26 -7.20 -6.78
N ASN A 278 15.69 -8.22 -7.39
CA ASN A 278 14.25 -8.37 -7.55
C ASN A 278 13.51 -8.56 -6.22
N LEU A 279 14.06 -9.37 -5.32
CA LEU A 279 13.52 -9.51 -3.98
C LEU A 279 13.58 -8.19 -3.21
N SER A 280 14.69 -7.46 -3.32
CA SER A 280 14.83 -6.15 -2.69
C SER A 280 13.84 -5.13 -3.27
N LEU A 281 13.68 -5.08 -4.60
CA LEU A 281 12.77 -4.14 -5.25
C LEU A 281 11.31 -4.38 -4.86
N ILE A 282 10.83 -5.62 -4.90
CA ILE A 282 9.41 -5.89 -4.57
C ILE A 282 9.12 -5.67 -3.09
N CYS A 283 10.05 -6.03 -2.20
CA CYS A 283 9.91 -5.77 -0.77
C CYS A 283 10.01 -4.27 -0.48
N ALA A 284 10.93 -3.55 -1.14
CA ALA A 284 11.02 -2.09 -1.05
C ALA A 284 9.74 -1.42 -1.57
N THR A 285 9.19 -1.88 -2.70
CA THR A 285 7.94 -1.33 -3.24
C THR A 285 6.81 -1.42 -2.21
N PHE A 286 6.63 -2.58 -1.56
CA PHE A 286 5.64 -2.70 -0.50
C PHE A 286 5.98 -1.82 0.72
N ALA A 287 7.22 -1.82 1.20
CA ALA A 287 7.64 -0.98 2.31
C ALA A 287 7.39 0.51 2.02
N LEU A 288 7.64 0.95 0.78
CA LEU A 288 7.41 2.31 0.33
C LEU A 288 5.91 2.66 0.23
N THR A 289 5.01 1.71 -0.02
CA THR A 289 3.55 1.97 0.10
C THR A 289 3.17 2.25 1.55
N ILE A 290 3.76 1.55 2.53
CA ILE A 290 3.54 1.82 3.96
C ILE A 290 4.13 3.18 4.36
N LEU A 291 5.36 3.49 3.93
CA LEU A 291 5.98 4.79 4.15
C LEU A 291 5.18 5.93 3.49
N GLY A 292 4.67 5.71 2.26
CA GLY A 292 3.78 6.64 1.58
C GLY A 292 2.50 6.88 2.38
N THR A 293 1.92 5.83 2.95
CA THR A 293 0.75 5.95 3.83
C THR A 293 1.09 6.73 5.11
N PHE A 294 2.28 6.54 5.67
CA PHE A 294 2.78 7.36 6.78
C PHE A 294 2.86 8.85 6.38
N ILE A 295 3.50 9.16 5.25
CA ILE A 295 3.64 10.55 4.76
C ILE A 295 2.25 11.21 4.59
N THR A 296 1.29 10.47 4.01
CA THR A 296 -0.05 11.01 3.71
C THR A 296 -0.98 11.09 4.91
N ARG A 297 -0.72 10.34 6.00
CA ARG A 297 -1.66 10.16 7.12
C ARG A 297 -1.11 10.55 8.50
N SER A 298 0.15 10.92 8.60
CA SER A 298 0.74 11.38 9.86
C SER A 298 0.49 12.86 10.15
N GLY A 299 0.20 13.66 9.11
CA GLY A 299 0.11 15.11 9.23
C GLY A 299 1.44 15.80 9.54
N ILE A 300 2.57 15.08 9.48
CA ILE A 300 3.90 15.61 9.81
C ILE A 300 4.42 16.53 8.70
N LEU A 301 4.14 16.21 7.42
CA LEU A 301 4.52 17.04 6.30
C LEU A 301 3.34 17.94 5.88
N ALA A 302 3.64 19.22 5.68
CA ALA A 302 2.68 20.15 5.12
C ALA A 302 2.37 19.74 3.66
N SER A 303 1.10 19.50 3.38
CA SER A 303 0.60 19.15 2.06
C SER A 303 -0.80 19.68 1.88
N VAL A 304 -1.11 20.16 0.68
CA VAL A 304 -2.49 20.54 0.29
C VAL A 304 -3.42 19.33 0.15
N HIS A 305 -2.84 18.12 0.08
CA HIS A 305 -3.56 16.84 0.09
C HIS A 305 -3.69 16.21 1.48
N ALA A 306 -3.17 16.85 2.54
CA ALA A 306 -3.27 16.34 3.91
C ALA A 306 -4.63 16.73 4.50
N PHE A 307 -5.66 15.94 4.25
CA PHE A 307 -7.02 16.18 4.74
C PHE A 307 -7.27 15.59 6.14
N SER A 308 -6.27 14.98 6.77
CA SER A 308 -6.39 14.40 8.11
C SER A 308 -5.04 14.27 8.79
N ALA A 309 -4.99 14.60 10.08
CA ALA A 309 -3.85 14.35 10.96
C ALA A 309 -4.32 13.52 12.15
N GLY A 310 -3.50 12.53 12.58
CA GLY A 310 -3.85 11.69 13.71
C GLY A 310 -2.64 10.93 14.27
N ASN A 311 -2.80 10.30 15.43
CA ASN A 311 -1.76 9.54 16.13
C ASN A 311 -1.36 8.21 15.46
N PHE A 312 -1.90 7.91 14.29
CA PHE A 312 -1.64 6.66 13.55
C PHE A 312 -0.24 6.63 12.90
N GLY A 313 0.37 7.79 12.67
CA GLY A 313 1.69 7.89 12.02
C GLY A 313 2.77 7.05 12.69
N GLY A 314 2.87 7.09 14.02
CA GLY A 314 3.85 6.28 14.78
C GLY A 314 3.68 4.78 14.58
N TRP A 315 2.45 4.29 14.49
CA TRP A 315 2.14 2.87 14.22
C TRP A 315 2.59 2.45 12.82
N LEU A 316 2.35 3.29 11.82
CA LEU A 316 2.82 3.04 10.45
C LEU A 316 4.36 3.03 10.37
N LEU A 317 5.04 3.92 11.10
CA LEU A 317 6.49 3.96 11.11
C LEU A 317 7.10 2.71 11.77
N VAL A 318 6.52 2.24 12.88
CA VAL A 318 6.92 0.98 13.52
C VAL A 318 6.68 -0.20 12.58
N PHE A 319 5.54 -0.24 11.90
CA PHE A 319 5.23 -1.29 10.92
C PHE A 319 6.19 -1.26 9.73
N PHE A 320 6.49 -0.08 9.19
CA PHE A 320 7.50 0.11 8.16
C PHE A 320 8.88 -0.43 8.60
N ALA A 321 9.34 -0.03 9.78
CA ALA A 321 10.61 -0.49 10.33
C ALA A 321 10.65 -2.02 10.50
N LEU A 322 9.54 -2.62 10.95
CA LEU A 322 9.40 -4.07 11.07
C LEU A 322 9.49 -4.76 9.69
N VAL A 323 8.76 -4.25 8.69
CA VAL A 323 8.79 -4.79 7.31
C VAL A 323 10.21 -4.73 6.75
N VAL A 324 10.90 -3.60 6.88
CA VAL A 324 12.27 -3.43 6.40
C VAL A 324 13.22 -4.37 7.14
N THR A 325 13.15 -4.42 8.47
CA THR A 325 14.03 -5.27 9.30
C THR A 325 13.85 -6.75 8.96
N VAL A 326 12.61 -7.23 8.86
CA VAL A 326 12.31 -8.63 8.49
C VAL A 326 12.83 -8.93 7.09
N THR A 327 12.58 -8.04 6.13
CA THR A 327 13.04 -8.21 4.75
C THR A 327 14.55 -8.32 4.67
N VAL A 328 15.26 -7.34 5.25
CA VAL A 328 16.74 -7.29 5.22
C VAL A 328 17.33 -8.52 5.92
N SER A 329 16.80 -8.88 7.09
CA SER A 329 17.24 -10.08 7.83
C SER A 329 17.05 -11.36 7.03
N LEU A 330 15.92 -11.54 6.35
CA LEU A 330 15.66 -12.72 5.54
C LEU A 330 16.53 -12.77 4.28
N ILE A 331 16.75 -11.64 3.60
CA ILE A 331 17.66 -11.54 2.45
C ILE A 331 19.09 -11.89 2.88
N PHE A 332 19.54 -11.32 4.00
CA PHE A 332 20.87 -11.61 4.55
C PHE A 332 21.02 -13.09 4.93
N TRP A 333 20.03 -13.66 5.62
CA TRP A 333 20.04 -15.09 5.99
C TRP A 333 20.11 -16.02 4.77
N ARG A 334 19.54 -15.63 3.63
CA ARG A 334 19.52 -16.41 2.39
C ARG A 334 20.63 -16.03 1.40
N GLY A 335 21.51 -15.11 1.74
CA GLY A 335 22.47 -14.47 0.83
C GLY A 335 23.24 -15.46 -0.06
N ASP A 336 23.75 -16.57 0.50
CA ASP A 336 24.51 -17.55 -0.27
C ASP A 336 23.65 -18.28 -1.32
N ARG A 337 22.35 -18.50 -1.03
CA ARG A 337 21.43 -19.16 -1.95
C ARG A 337 20.87 -18.23 -3.03
N LEU A 338 21.05 -16.93 -2.84
CA LEU A 338 20.60 -15.89 -3.75
C LEU A 338 21.63 -15.54 -4.81
N ARG A 339 22.86 -16.04 -4.70
CA ARG A 339 23.91 -15.80 -5.70
C ARG A 339 23.45 -16.27 -7.08
N SER A 340 23.56 -15.40 -8.05
CA SER A 340 23.22 -15.70 -9.44
C SER A 340 24.32 -16.57 -10.06
N PRO A 341 23.96 -17.54 -10.92
CA PRO A 341 24.94 -18.48 -11.51
C PRO A 341 25.83 -17.87 -12.58
N GLY A 342 25.65 -16.60 -12.95
CA GLY A 342 26.42 -15.92 -13.99
C GLY A 342 26.48 -14.41 -13.79
N GLY A 343 27.22 -13.71 -14.68
CA GLY A 343 27.32 -12.26 -14.77
C GLY A 343 26.66 -11.73 -16.02
N ILE A 344 26.67 -10.41 -16.17
CA ILE A 344 26.24 -9.72 -17.40
C ILE A 344 27.41 -9.78 -18.38
N ASP A 345 27.20 -10.35 -19.57
CA ASP A 345 28.26 -10.59 -20.57
C ASP A 345 28.86 -9.28 -21.10
N SER A 346 28.04 -8.24 -21.25
CA SER A 346 28.48 -6.92 -21.70
C SER A 346 27.57 -5.81 -21.18
N PRO A 347 28.11 -4.66 -20.77
CA PRO A 347 27.30 -3.46 -20.45
C PRO A 347 26.43 -2.98 -21.61
N LEU A 348 26.82 -3.24 -22.84
CA LEU A 348 26.09 -2.88 -24.07
C LEU A 348 25.10 -3.97 -24.53
N SER A 349 24.88 -5.00 -23.72
CA SER A 349 23.85 -6.02 -23.97
C SER A 349 22.46 -5.51 -23.59
N ARG A 350 21.40 -6.22 -24.03
CA ARG A 350 20.03 -5.96 -23.60
C ARG A 350 19.90 -6.02 -22.07
N GLU A 351 20.54 -6.99 -21.45
CA GLU A 351 20.58 -7.16 -20.01
C GLU A 351 21.27 -5.97 -19.32
N GLY A 352 22.35 -5.45 -19.91
CA GLY A 352 23.02 -4.25 -19.46
C GLY A 352 22.13 -3.00 -19.57
N ALA A 353 21.39 -2.84 -20.67
CA ALA A 353 20.42 -1.76 -20.84
C ALA A 353 19.27 -1.85 -19.83
N PHE A 354 18.73 -3.06 -19.55
CA PHE A 354 17.73 -3.25 -18.50
C PHE A 354 18.28 -2.92 -17.11
N LEU A 355 19.53 -3.28 -16.82
CA LEU A 355 20.17 -2.92 -15.54
C LEU A 355 20.36 -1.42 -15.40
N ALA A 356 20.82 -0.75 -16.46
CA ALA A 356 20.97 0.72 -16.48
C ALA A 356 19.62 1.42 -16.27
N ASN A 357 18.57 0.94 -16.93
CA ASN A 357 17.21 1.43 -16.74
C ASN A 357 16.72 1.23 -15.29
N ASN A 358 16.94 0.04 -14.71
CA ASN A 358 16.63 -0.24 -13.32
C ASN A 358 17.36 0.67 -12.34
N LEU A 359 18.64 0.91 -12.59
CA LEU A 359 19.45 1.82 -11.76
C LEU A 359 18.91 3.25 -11.85
N ALA A 360 18.56 3.71 -13.05
CA ALA A 360 17.96 5.03 -13.25
C ALA A 360 16.63 5.18 -12.49
N PHE A 361 15.74 4.17 -12.53
CA PHE A 361 14.52 4.17 -11.73
C PHE A 361 14.81 4.17 -10.21
N ALA A 362 15.79 3.39 -9.75
CA ALA A 362 16.17 3.34 -8.35
C ALA A 362 16.75 4.68 -7.86
N VAL A 363 17.61 5.33 -8.68
CA VAL A 363 18.15 6.66 -8.41
C VAL A 363 17.02 7.69 -8.39
N PHE A 364 16.09 7.61 -9.34
CA PHE A 364 14.94 8.51 -9.37
C PHE A 364 14.08 8.36 -8.09
N ALA A 365 13.74 7.13 -7.72
CA ALA A 365 13.01 6.86 -6.48
C ALA A 365 13.75 7.39 -5.24
N PHE A 366 15.07 7.20 -5.18
CA PHE A 366 15.89 7.68 -4.08
C PHE A 366 15.90 9.22 -3.99
N VAL A 367 16.08 9.91 -5.11
CA VAL A 367 16.11 11.39 -5.17
C VAL A 367 14.78 11.98 -4.74
N VAL A 368 13.67 11.42 -5.24
CA VAL A 368 12.33 11.89 -4.86
C VAL A 368 12.05 11.59 -3.39
N LEU A 369 12.38 10.40 -2.92
CA LEU A 369 12.22 10.03 -1.51
C LEU A 369 13.06 10.94 -0.60
N LEU A 370 14.34 11.14 -0.94
CA LEU A 370 15.25 11.99 -0.16
C LEU A 370 14.70 13.41 -0.05
N GLY A 371 14.32 14.04 -1.17
CA GLY A 371 13.74 15.38 -1.16
C GLY A 371 12.45 15.47 -0.33
N THR A 372 11.62 14.41 -0.36
CA THR A 372 10.36 14.36 0.38
C THR A 372 10.57 14.21 1.89
N VAL A 373 11.51 13.37 2.32
CA VAL A 373 11.75 13.11 3.75
C VAL A 373 12.81 14.03 4.37
N PHE A 374 13.57 14.77 3.56
CA PHE A 374 14.65 15.63 4.03
C PHE A 374 14.19 16.69 5.04
N PRO A 375 13.03 17.35 4.89
CA PRO A 375 12.50 18.26 5.90
C PRO A 375 12.36 17.59 7.27
N LEU A 376 11.88 16.35 7.33
CA LEU A 376 11.73 15.60 8.59
C LEU A 376 13.07 15.29 9.24
N ILE A 377 14.09 14.97 8.44
CA ILE A 377 15.44 14.69 8.94
C ILE A 377 16.04 15.96 9.56
N VAL A 378 15.90 17.12 8.90
CA VAL A 378 16.40 18.40 9.40
C VAL A 378 15.66 18.82 10.67
N GLU A 379 14.33 18.66 10.70
CA GLU A 379 13.55 18.97 11.89
C GLU A 379 13.94 18.10 13.07
N ALA A 380 14.11 16.79 12.86
CA ALA A 380 14.53 15.86 13.91
C ALA A 380 15.94 16.13 14.46
N LEU A 381 16.88 16.57 13.60
CA LEU A 381 18.29 16.78 13.99
C LEU A 381 18.60 18.20 14.48
N GLN A 382 17.88 19.20 13.95
CA GLN A 382 18.19 20.62 14.16
C GLN A 382 17.03 21.40 14.81
N GLY A 383 15.85 20.80 14.97
CA GLY A 383 14.65 21.47 15.47
C GLY A 383 14.13 22.58 14.54
N ARG A 384 14.60 22.63 13.29
CA ARG A 384 14.29 23.69 12.32
C ARG A 384 13.41 23.14 11.20
N GLN A 385 12.28 23.79 10.97
CA GLN A 385 11.41 23.46 9.85
C GLN A 385 11.92 24.08 8.56
N ILE A 386 12.03 23.25 7.52
CA ILE A 386 12.38 23.66 6.16
C ILE A 386 11.40 23.01 5.19
N SER A 387 11.34 23.51 3.97
CA SER A 387 10.61 22.89 2.86
C SER A 387 11.56 22.63 1.68
N VAL A 388 11.30 21.54 0.95
CA VAL A 388 11.96 21.23 -0.31
C VAL A 388 10.91 21.42 -1.40
N GLY A 389 11.09 22.42 -2.26
CA GLY A 389 10.13 22.79 -3.29
C GLY A 389 10.45 22.20 -4.67
N ALA A 390 9.56 22.50 -5.64
CA ALA A 390 9.63 22.06 -7.04
C ALA A 390 11.02 22.23 -7.69
N PRO A 391 11.78 23.32 -7.47
CA PRO A 391 13.09 23.50 -8.13
C PRO A 391 14.10 22.37 -7.83
N TYR A 392 14.07 21.78 -6.64
CA TYR A 392 14.91 20.63 -6.33
C TYR A 392 14.49 19.41 -7.15
N PHE A 393 13.20 19.08 -7.12
CA PHE A 393 12.67 17.89 -7.79
C PHE A 393 12.84 17.99 -9.31
N GLU A 394 12.55 19.15 -9.91
CA GLU A 394 12.71 19.39 -11.34
C GLU A 394 14.18 19.25 -11.77
N LYS A 395 15.09 19.91 -11.08
CA LYS A 395 16.53 19.88 -11.39
C LYS A 395 17.09 18.47 -11.32
N MET A 396 16.63 17.65 -10.36
CA MET A 396 17.12 16.28 -10.19
C MET A 396 16.42 15.29 -11.10
N SER A 397 15.10 15.45 -11.33
CA SER A 397 14.29 14.49 -12.08
C SER A 397 14.47 14.61 -13.59
N MET A 398 14.68 15.82 -14.13
CA MET A 398 14.80 16.03 -15.58
C MET A 398 15.93 15.22 -16.22
N PRO A 399 17.20 15.28 -15.75
CA PRO A 399 18.27 14.50 -16.35
C PRO A 399 18.05 12.98 -16.25
N ILE A 400 17.47 12.52 -15.13
CA ILE A 400 17.14 11.10 -14.93
C ILE A 400 16.02 10.69 -15.89
N GLY A 401 14.97 11.49 -16.01
CA GLY A 401 13.85 11.26 -16.91
C GLY A 401 14.31 11.21 -18.38
N PHE A 402 15.15 12.14 -18.83
CA PHE A 402 15.73 12.09 -20.18
C PHE A 402 16.60 10.85 -20.39
N THR A 403 17.37 10.44 -19.37
CA THR A 403 18.16 9.19 -19.44
C THR A 403 17.24 7.98 -19.60
N LEU A 404 16.15 7.90 -18.85
CA LEU A 404 15.16 6.83 -18.98
C LEU A 404 14.53 6.80 -20.38
N LEU A 405 14.11 7.96 -20.91
CA LEU A 405 13.54 8.05 -22.26
C LEU A 405 14.54 7.62 -23.32
N PHE A 406 15.81 8.02 -23.18
CA PHE A 406 16.87 7.59 -24.09
C PHE A 406 17.09 6.07 -24.03
N LEU A 407 17.18 5.50 -22.83
CA LEU A 407 17.31 4.05 -22.65
C LEU A 407 16.10 3.28 -23.22
N MET A 408 14.88 3.82 -23.08
CA MET A 408 13.68 3.22 -23.68
C MET A 408 13.74 3.20 -25.22
N ALA A 409 14.40 4.16 -25.84
CA ALA A 409 14.54 4.22 -27.30
C ALA A 409 15.53 3.20 -27.84
N ILE A 410 16.61 2.88 -27.10
CA ILE A 410 17.70 2.00 -27.55
C ILE A 410 17.67 0.58 -27.00
N ALA A 411 16.96 0.32 -25.89
CA ALA A 411 16.93 -0.99 -25.26
C ALA A 411 16.13 -2.09 -26.02
N PRO A 412 15.05 -1.79 -26.81
CA PRO A 412 14.38 -2.79 -27.64
C PRO A 412 15.24 -3.31 -28.77
#